data_13bea65f7ae03ec3e097d95faa2bded8
#
_entry.id   13bea65f7ae03ec3e097d95faa2bded8
#
_cell.length_a   1.000
_cell.length_b   1.000
_cell.length_c   1.000
_cell.angle_alpha   90.00
_cell.angle_beta   90.00
_cell.angle_gamma   90.00
#
_symmetry.space_group_name_H-M   'P 1'
#
loop_
_entity.id
_entity.type
_entity.pdbx_description
1 polymer ?
#
loop_
_entity_poly.entity_id
_entity_poly.type
_entity_poly.pdbx_seq_one_letter_code
_entity_poly.pdbx_strand_id
1 'polypeptide(L)'
;MVMDDKDRSILSVLEKNSRETIRGIAKKTGLRPSTVHQRMARLEGNLIQKYTVKLDRKLAGRGFVAFVLVQAGGMLPKNIVSNPHVAEIYGITGEYDLIMKLEFDGIESFNSFLLKLRESSVVRKTLSMVATVEIKA
;
A
#
# COMPACT_ATOMS: atom_id res chain seq x y z
N MET A 1 -4.43 17.31 -13.67
CA MET A 1 -4.12 18.32 -12.62
C MET A 1 -2.62 18.54 -12.60
N VAL A 2 -2.19 19.79 -12.60
CA VAL A 2 -0.77 20.15 -12.44
C VAL A 2 -0.54 20.59 -11.00
N MET A 3 0.41 19.97 -10.34
CA MET A 3 0.77 20.23 -8.96
C MET A 3 1.83 21.33 -8.89
N ASP A 4 1.59 22.39 -8.12
CA ASP A 4 2.53 23.48 -7.87
C ASP A 4 3.23 23.38 -6.51
N ASP A 5 4.07 24.35 -6.17
CA ASP A 5 4.84 24.32 -4.92
C ASP A 5 3.97 24.46 -3.67
N LYS A 6 2.84 25.16 -3.77
CA LYS A 6 1.87 25.25 -2.66
C LYS A 6 1.24 23.88 -2.39
N ASP A 7 0.86 23.16 -3.43
CA ASP A 7 0.33 21.80 -3.31
C ASP A 7 1.37 20.87 -2.68
N ARG A 8 2.62 20.94 -3.13
CA ARG A 8 3.71 20.11 -2.57
C ARG A 8 3.95 20.40 -1.09
N SER A 9 3.91 21.66 -0.70
CA SER A 9 4.10 22.02 0.72
C SER A 9 2.98 21.51 1.60
N ILE A 10 1.73 21.55 1.15
CA ILE A 10 0.57 20.99 1.85
C ILE A 10 0.70 19.47 1.98
N LEU A 11 1.01 18.79 0.88
CA LEU A 11 1.17 17.32 0.88
C LEU A 11 2.30 16.88 1.80
N SER A 12 3.40 17.61 1.84
CA SER A 12 4.52 17.31 2.75
C SER A 12 4.11 17.32 4.22
N VAL A 13 3.18 18.19 4.61
CA VAL A 13 2.61 18.21 5.96
C VAL A 13 1.69 17.00 6.18
N LEU A 14 0.80 16.73 5.23
CA LEU A 14 -0.17 15.63 5.32
C LEU A 14 0.47 14.25 5.31
N GLU A 15 1.56 14.06 4.57
CA GLU A 15 2.31 12.80 4.57
C GLU A 15 2.93 12.48 5.92
N LYS A 16 3.25 13.49 6.71
CA LYS A 16 3.74 13.32 8.09
C LYS A 16 2.61 13.14 9.10
N ASN A 17 1.53 13.88 8.92
CA ASN A 17 0.34 13.83 9.78
C ASN A 17 -0.92 14.14 8.97
N SER A 18 -1.61 13.11 8.53
CA SER A 18 -2.83 13.25 7.72
C SER A 18 -4.02 13.86 8.50
N ARG A 19 -3.93 13.94 9.82
CA ARG A 19 -4.95 14.56 10.69
C ARG A 19 -4.70 16.03 11.00
N GLU A 20 -3.69 16.62 10.37
CA GLU A 20 -3.40 18.04 10.60
C GLU A 20 -4.58 18.92 10.18
N THR A 21 -4.84 19.94 10.98
CA THR A 21 -5.92 20.90 10.70
C THR A 21 -5.51 21.87 9.59
N ILE A 22 -6.50 22.51 8.95
CA ILE A 22 -6.23 23.58 7.97
C ILE A 22 -5.37 24.68 8.59
N ARG A 23 -5.66 25.10 9.82
CA ARG A 23 -4.86 26.08 10.56
C ARG A 23 -3.43 25.59 10.79
N GLY A 24 -3.26 24.35 11.17
CA GLY A 24 -1.95 23.73 11.36
C GLY A 24 -1.14 23.68 10.08
N ILE A 25 -1.78 23.29 8.97
CA ILE A 25 -1.14 23.27 7.65
C ILE A 25 -0.73 24.71 7.24
N ALA A 26 -1.63 25.68 7.42
CA ALA A 26 -1.35 27.08 7.12
C ALA A 26 -0.14 27.60 7.89
N LYS A 27 -0.08 27.28 9.19
CA LYS A 27 1.06 27.67 10.04
C LYS A 27 2.37 27.03 9.59
N LYS A 28 2.36 25.75 9.22
CA LYS A 28 3.57 25.01 8.81
C LYS A 28 4.05 25.37 7.41
N THR A 29 3.14 25.77 6.52
CA THR A 29 3.46 26.10 5.13
C THR A 29 3.65 27.60 4.88
N GLY A 30 3.20 28.44 5.79
CA GLY A 30 3.16 29.90 5.59
C GLY A 30 2.06 30.37 4.66
N LEU A 31 1.14 29.48 4.27
CA LEU A 31 0.00 29.81 3.42
C LEU A 31 -1.16 30.36 4.27
N ARG A 32 -2.04 31.13 3.63
CA ARG A 32 -3.28 31.58 4.27
C ARG A 32 -4.24 30.38 4.45
N PRO A 33 -5.02 30.31 5.55
CA PRO A 33 -5.99 29.24 5.75
C PRO A 33 -6.99 29.08 4.59
N SER A 34 -7.45 30.17 3.98
CA SER A 34 -8.33 30.15 2.82
C SER A 34 -7.67 29.48 1.61
N THR A 35 -6.39 29.74 1.38
CA THR A 35 -5.61 29.09 0.33
C THR A 35 -5.47 27.60 0.59
N VAL A 36 -5.15 27.22 1.83
CA VAL A 36 -5.06 25.79 2.23
C VAL A 36 -6.39 25.10 2.00
N HIS A 37 -7.50 25.70 2.42
CA HIS A 37 -8.83 25.13 2.25
C HIS A 37 -9.16 24.88 0.76
N GLN A 38 -8.94 25.85 -0.10
CA GLN A 38 -9.17 25.69 -1.54
C GLN A 38 -8.28 24.62 -2.17
N ARG A 39 -7.00 24.60 -1.80
CA ARG A 39 -6.07 23.61 -2.30
C ARG A 39 -6.39 22.20 -1.81
N MET A 40 -6.79 22.05 -0.56
CA MET A 40 -7.22 20.77 0.01
C MET A 40 -8.39 20.19 -0.77
N ALA A 41 -9.43 20.99 -1.05
CA ALA A 41 -10.58 20.53 -1.83
C ALA A 41 -10.17 20.01 -3.21
N ARG A 42 -9.23 20.70 -3.87
CA ARG A 42 -8.70 20.29 -5.17
C ARG A 42 -7.84 19.03 -5.09
N LEU A 43 -6.98 18.92 -4.06
CA LEU A 43 -6.13 17.76 -3.85
C LEU A 43 -6.95 16.50 -3.53
N GLU A 44 -7.95 16.62 -2.67
CA GLU A 44 -8.86 15.51 -2.31
C GLU A 44 -9.69 15.03 -3.50
N GLY A 45 -10.07 15.92 -4.39
CA GLY A 45 -10.82 15.55 -5.60
C GLY A 45 -10.00 14.89 -6.70
N ASN A 46 -8.67 15.02 -6.69
CA ASN A 46 -7.82 14.61 -7.80
C ASN A 46 -6.65 13.72 -7.40
N LEU A 47 -5.84 14.15 -6.44
CA LEU A 47 -4.56 13.53 -6.13
C LEU A 47 -4.60 12.60 -4.91
N ILE A 48 -5.28 13.04 -3.84
CA ILE A 48 -5.39 12.25 -2.63
C ILE A 48 -6.46 11.17 -2.85
N GLN A 49 -6.04 9.94 -2.94
CA GLN A 49 -6.94 8.81 -3.17
C GLN A 49 -7.65 8.35 -1.90
N LYS A 50 -6.95 8.41 -0.77
CA LYS A 50 -7.50 8.03 0.54
C LYS A 50 -6.63 8.55 1.67
N TYR A 51 -7.25 8.70 2.84
CA TYR A 51 -6.55 8.85 4.11
C TYR A 51 -6.45 7.49 4.80
N THR A 52 -5.33 7.20 5.40
CA THR A 52 -5.10 5.90 6.05
C THR A 52 -4.23 6.05 7.28
N VAL A 53 -4.07 4.95 8.01
CA VAL A 53 -3.20 4.88 9.17
C VAL A 53 -2.11 3.85 8.97
N LYS A 54 -0.95 4.10 9.55
CA LYS A 54 0.10 3.09 9.68
C LYS A 54 -0.08 2.39 11.03
N LEU A 55 -0.20 1.07 10.99
CA LEU A 55 -0.40 0.25 12.18
C LEU A 55 0.90 -0.45 12.59
N ASP A 56 1.04 -0.72 13.88
CA ASP A 56 1.97 -1.74 14.35
C ASP A 56 1.45 -3.10 13.89
N ARG A 57 2.15 -3.72 12.94
CA ARG A 57 1.71 -4.96 12.32
C ARG A 57 1.58 -6.12 13.31
N LYS A 58 2.49 -6.22 14.27
CA LYS A 58 2.46 -7.28 15.28
C LYS A 58 1.21 -7.17 16.16
N LEU A 59 0.95 -5.97 16.65
CA LEU A 59 -0.25 -5.70 17.47
C LEU A 59 -1.53 -5.89 16.67
N ALA A 60 -1.50 -5.62 15.37
CA ALA A 60 -2.64 -5.80 14.48
C ALA A 60 -2.84 -7.24 13.99
N GLY A 61 -2.02 -8.20 14.45
CA GLY A 61 -2.10 -9.59 13.99
C GLY A 61 -1.61 -9.81 12.56
N ARG A 62 -0.72 -8.94 12.07
CA ARG A 62 -0.19 -8.95 10.68
C ARG A 62 1.33 -8.89 10.65
N GLY A 63 1.97 -9.46 11.67
CA GLY A 63 3.42 -9.37 11.83
C GLY A 63 4.22 -10.29 10.92
N PHE A 64 3.58 -11.27 10.28
CA PHE A 64 4.22 -12.14 9.31
C PHE A 64 4.09 -11.56 7.91
N VAL A 65 5.17 -10.96 7.41
CA VAL A 65 5.20 -10.33 6.09
C VAL A 65 5.98 -11.20 5.12
N ALA A 66 5.40 -11.49 3.97
CA ALA A 66 6.03 -12.25 2.90
C ALA A 66 5.87 -11.55 1.55
N PHE A 67 6.84 -11.76 0.69
CA PHE A 67 6.80 -11.36 -0.71
C PHE A 67 6.78 -12.62 -1.57
N VAL A 68 5.86 -12.70 -2.50
CA VAL A 68 5.75 -13.84 -3.41
C VAL A 68 5.84 -13.35 -4.85
N LEU A 69 6.83 -13.86 -5.55
CA LEU A 69 6.95 -13.71 -6.99
C LEU A 69 6.13 -14.80 -7.68
N VAL A 70 5.36 -14.44 -8.68
CA VAL A 70 4.48 -15.36 -9.39
C VAL A 70 4.74 -15.30 -10.87
N GLN A 71 4.97 -16.46 -11.47
CA GLN A 71 4.92 -16.64 -12.91
C GLN A 71 3.54 -17.16 -13.26
N ALA A 72 2.78 -16.39 -14.03
CA ALA A 72 1.39 -16.68 -14.34
C ALA A 72 1.14 -16.64 -15.86
N GLY A 73 0.32 -17.55 -16.33
CA GLY A 73 -0.10 -17.61 -17.74
C GLY A 73 -1.36 -16.80 -18.02
N GLY A 74 -1.89 -16.07 -17.06
CA GLY A 74 -3.10 -15.27 -17.17
C GLY A 74 -3.37 -14.49 -15.90
N MET A 75 -4.57 -13.93 -15.79
CA MET A 75 -4.98 -13.17 -14.61
C MET A 75 -5.20 -14.09 -13.40
N LEU A 76 -4.76 -13.64 -12.23
CA LEU A 76 -5.04 -14.35 -10.97
C LEU A 76 -6.55 -14.36 -10.70
N PRO A 77 -7.07 -15.42 -10.04
CA PRO A 77 -8.46 -15.46 -9.60
C PRO A 77 -8.81 -14.29 -8.69
N LYS A 78 -10.04 -13.80 -8.81
CA LYS A 78 -10.53 -12.66 -8.03
C LYS A 78 -10.46 -12.90 -6.53
N ASN A 79 -10.72 -14.13 -6.07
CA ASN A 79 -10.65 -14.49 -4.65
C ASN A 79 -9.20 -14.41 -4.10
N ILE A 80 -8.20 -14.58 -4.93
CA ILE A 80 -6.80 -14.36 -4.55
C ILE A 80 -6.50 -12.86 -4.46
N VAL A 81 -6.85 -12.10 -5.49
CA VAL A 81 -6.58 -10.66 -5.55
C VAL A 81 -7.29 -9.89 -4.44
N SER A 82 -8.53 -10.27 -4.13
CA SER A 82 -9.34 -9.60 -3.10
C SER A 82 -9.12 -10.12 -1.68
N ASN A 83 -8.22 -11.06 -1.48
CA ASN A 83 -7.94 -11.60 -0.15
C ASN A 83 -7.42 -10.49 0.77
N PRO A 84 -7.98 -10.31 1.99
CA PRO A 84 -7.59 -9.25 2.91
C PRO A 84 -6.11 -9.28 3.33
N HIS A 85 -5.46 -10.44 3.24
CA HIS A 85 -4.03 -10.60 3.58
C HIS A 85 -3.10 -10.17 2.44
N VAL A 86 -3.64 -9.94 1.25
CA VAL A 86 -2.89 -9.39 0.12
C VAL A 86 -2.88 -7.88 0.25
N ALA A 87 -1.73 -7.33 0.66
CA ALA A 87 -1.57 -5.90 0.85
C ALA A 87 -1.36 -5.17 -0.47
N GLU A 88 -0.52 -5.73 -1.34
CA GLU A 88 -0.15 -5.11 -2.62
C GLU A 88 0.12 -6.20 -3.66
N ILE A 89 -0.20 -5.90 -4.92
CA ILE A 89 0.19 -6.71 -6.08
C ILE A 89 0.66 -5.75 -7.17
N TYR A 90 1.82 -6.04 -7.73
CA TYR A 90 2.34 -5.31 -8.90
C TYR A 90 2.65 -6.28 -10.03
N GLY A 91 2.37 -5.87 -11.26
CA GLY A 91 2.97 -6.48 -12.43
C GLY A 91 4.43 -6.06 -12.51
N ILE A 92 5.31 -6.99 -12.84
CA ILE A 92 6.74 -6.74 -12.93
C ILE A 92 7.31 -7.28 -14.24
N THR A 93 8.46 -6.78 -14.63
CA THR A 93 9.23 -7.30 -15.76
C THR A 93 10.24 -8.35 -15.30
N GLY A 94 10.64 -9.24 -16.20
CA GLY A 94 11.64 -10.26 -15.94
C GLY A 94 11.05 -11.67 -15.96
N GLU A 95 11.67 -12.60 -15.25
CA GLU A 95 11.28 -14.00 -15.22
C GLU A 95 9.90 -14.22 -14.59
N TYR A 96 9.53 -13.39 -13.61
CA TYR A 96 8.23 -13.43 -12.95
C TYR A 96 7.34 -12.31 -13.45
N ASP A 97 6.04 -12.54 -13.42
CA ASP A 97 5.03 -11.62 -13.95
C ASP A 97 4.46 -10.70 -12.88
N LEU A 98 4.39 -11.17 -11.63
CA LEU A 98 3.78 -10.47 -10.51
C LEU A 98 4.65 -10.57 -9.26
N ILE A 99 4.57 -9.52 -8.43
CA ILE A 99 5.04 -9.55 -7.04
C ILE A 99 3.89 -9.20 -6.11
N MET A 100 3.72 -10.01 -5.07
CA MET A 100 2.69 -9.83 -4.06
C MET A 100 3.33 -9.55 -2.71
N LYS A 101 2.82 -8.55 -2.01
CA LYS A 101 3.13 -8.33 -0.59
C LYS A 101 1.97 -8.87 0.25
N LEU A 102 2.28 -9.79 1.14
CA LEU A 102 1.32 -10.50 1.97
C LEU A 102 1.58 -10.22 3.45
N GLU A 103 0.51 -10.08 4.22
CA GLU A 103 0.57 -9.84 5.66
C GLU A 103 -0.34 -10.84 6.38
N PHE A 104 0.26 -11.72 7.17
CA PHE A 104 -0.42 -12.76 7.93
C PHE A 104 -0.10 -12.66 9.43
N ASP A 105 -0.81 -13.40 10.24
CA ASP A 105 -0.53 -13.54 11.68
C ASP A 105 0.60 -14.53 11.96
N GLY A 106 0.87 -15.46 11.06
CA GLY A 106 1.90 -16.46 11.20
C GLY A 106 2.12 -17.29 9.96
N ILE A 107 3.05 -18.22 10.05
CA ILE A 107 3.46 -19.08 8.93
C ILE A 107 2.35 -20.02 8.46
N GLU A 108 1.48 -20.49 9.38
CA GLU A 108 0.44 -21.46 9.04
C GLU A 108 -0.62 -20.86 8.09
N SER A 109 -1.09 -19.66 8.41
CA SER A 109 -2.05 -18.95 7.56
C SER A 109 -1.43 -18.54 6.22
N PHE A 110 -0.16 -18.13 6.24
CA PHE A 110 0.59 -17.87 5.01
C PHE A 110 0.69 -19.13 4.14
N ASN A 111 1.07 -20.27 4.72
CA ASN A 111 1.18 -21.53 3.99
C ASN A 111 -0.16 -21.96 3.37
N SER A 112 -1.27 -21.79 4.11
CA SER A 112 -2.61 -22.08 3.60
C SER A 112 -2.95 -21.23 2.37
N PHE A 113 -2.61 -19.95 2.41
CA PHE A 113 -2.76 -19.06 1.26
C PHE A 113 -1.90 -19.49 0.08
N LEU A 114 -0.64 -19.81 0.33
CA LEU A 114 0.30 -20.23 -0.71
C LEU A 114 -0.16 -21.49 -1.43
N LEU A 115 -0.71 -22.47 -0.71
CA LEU A 115 -1.29 -23.67 -1.30
C LEU A 115 -2.48 -23.34 -2.20
N LYS A 116 -3.36 -22.45 -1.77
CA LYS A 116 -4.49 -22.00 -2.62
C LYS A 116 -4.00 -21.26 -3.87
N LEU A 117 -2.99 -20.42 -3.73
CA LEU A 117 -2.40 -19.73 -4.87
C LEU A 117 -1.85 -20.73 -5.90
N ARG A 118 -1.15 -21.76 -5.44
CA ARG A 118 -0.57 -22.80 -6.30
C ARG A 118 -1.61 -23.71 -6.96
N GLU A 119 -2.80 -23.84 -6.39
CA GLU A 119 -3.90 -24.61 -6.99
C GLU A 119 -4.47 -23.93 -8.23
N SER A 120 -4.27 -22.63 -8.41
CA SER A 120 -4.74 -21.90 -9.58
C SER A 120 -4.02 -22.38 -10.83
N SER A 121 -4.79 -22.75 -11.87
CA SER A 121 -4.27 -23.24 -13.14
C SER A 121 -3.42 -22.21 -13.90
N VAL A 122 -3.59 -20.92 -13.62
CA VAL A 122 -2.81 -19.85 -14.24
C VAL A 122 -1.43 -19.66 -13.59
N VAL A 123 -1.24 -20.14 -12.36
CA VAL A 123 0.02 -20.05 -11.63
C VAL A 123 0.94 -21.19 -12.06
N ARG A 124 2.08 -20.82 -12.66
CA ARG A 124 3.09 -21.78 -13.13
C ARG A 124 4.19 -22.02 -12.12
N LYS A 125 4.66 -20.95 -11.47
CA LYS A 125 5.79 -20.98 -10.55
C LYS A 125 5.65 -19.86 -9.54
N THR A 126 6.06 -20.13 -8.31
CA THR A 126 6.11 -19.14 -7.23
C THR A 126 7.48 -19.16 -6.56
N LEU A 127 7.92 -18.01 -6.10
CA LEU A 127 9.09 -17.85 -5.25
C LEU A 127 8.66 -17.03 -4.03
N SER A 128 8.74 -17.63 -2.85
CA SER A 128 8.34 -16.98 -1.59
C SER A 128 9.55 -16.51 -0.83
N MET A 129 9.46 -15.29 -0.31
CA MET A 129 10.47 -14.67 0.53
C MET A 129 9.79 -14.13 1.78
N VAL A 130 10.26 -14.53 2.96
CA VAL A 130 9.72 -14.06 4.24
C VAL A 130 10.58 -12.94 4.76
N ALA A 131 9.96 -11.80 5.10
CA ALA A 131 10.65 -10.69 5.73
C ALA A 131 11.02 -11.06 7.17
N THR A 132 12.28 -10.94 7.52
CA THR A 132 12.77 -11.25 8.87
C THR A 132 12.73 -10.02 9.77
N VAL A 133 12.90 -8.83 9.20
CA VAL A 133 12.90 -7.56 9.92
C VAL A 133 12.47 -6.43 9.00
N GLU A 134 11.72 -5.47 9.54
CA GLU A 134 11.42 -4.21 8.86
C GLU A 134 12.54 -3.23 9.16
N ILE A 135 13.26 -2.79 8.13
CA ILE A 135 14.34 -1.81 8.28
C ILE A 135 13.78 -0.40 8.10
N LYS A 136 12.87 -0.25 7.12
CA LYS A 136 12.18 1.01 6.82
C LYS A 136 10.88 0.73 6.08
N ALA A 137 9.84 1.42 6.48
CA ALA A 137 8.56 1.41 5.77
C ALA A 137 7.79 2.72 5.96
#